data_748a677082724cb9b8b6d5b2c216b27d
#
_entry.id   748a677082724cb9b8b6d5b2c216b27d
#
_cell.length_a   1.000
_cell.length_b   1.000
_cell.length_c   1.000
_cell.angle_alpha   90.00
_cell.angle_beta   90.00
_cell.angle_gamma   90.00
#
_symmetry.space_group_name_H-M   'P 1'
#
loop_
_entity.id
_entity.type
_entity.pdbx_description
1 polymer ?
#
loop_
_entity_poly.entity_id
_entity_poly.type
_entity_poly.pdbx_seq_one_letter_code
_entity_poly.pdbx_strand_id
1 'polypeptide(L)'
;MSLELHDVTIKINALPRYLEEIILFENFNLEIQQGEVSTIMGPSGSGKSTLISYICGISEEAFQTKGSISLNGKILDDFTPQKRKIAIQFQDDLLFPHLCIAENLAFAIPKKHKKETREKIVRQTLNDIGMIHHGSKAPNQVSGGERARISVMRALLSEPEALLLDEPFSKLDRKLRDYFRSFVFEHSRNRNLPVLLVTHDIEDAKAAGGAVIEI
;
A
#
# COMPACT_ATOMS: atom_id res chain seq x y z
N MET A 1 -13.31 3.64 -13.87
CA MET A 1 -13.06 3.90 -12.44
C MET A 1 -11.56 4.02 -12.25
N SER A 2 -11.11 5.02 -11.48
CA SER A 2 -9.71 5.42 -11.40
C SER A 2 -9.40 5.97 -10.01
N LEU A 3 -8.12 5.99 -9.64
CA LEU A 3 -7.57 6.81 -8.57
C LEU A 3 -6.90 8.02 -9.23
N GLU A 4 -7.30 9.22 -8.84
CA GLU A 4 -6.84 10.46 -9.46
C GLU A 4 -6.33 11.44 -8.41
N LEU A 5 -5.22 12.09 -8.73
CA LEU A 5 -4.62 13.18 -7.98
C LEU A 5 -4.62 14.41 -8.89
N HIS A 6 -5.15 15.52 -8.40
CA HIS A 6 -5.26 16.77 -9.15
C HIS A 6 -4.52 17.89 -8.41
N ASP A 7 -3.52 18.47 -9.09
CA ASP A 7 -2.73 19.63 -8.66
C ASP A 7 -2.19 19.49 -7.21
N VAL A 8 -1.76 18.26 -6.86
CA VAL A 8 -1.29 17.96 -5.52
C VAL A 8 0.05 18.65 -5.25
N THR A 9 0.07 19.49 -4.22
CA THR A 9 1.26 20.16 -3.71
C THR A 9 1.46 19.77 -2.26
N ILE A 10 2.65 19.27 -1.91
CA ILE A 10 3.03 18.87 -0.56
C ILE A 10 4.31 19.61 -0.18
N LYS A 11 4.26 20.35 0.91
CA LYS A 11 5.38 21.13 1.44
C LYS A 11 5.62 20.79 2.89
N ILE A 12 6.88 20.83 3.30
CA ILE A 12 7.25 20.76 4.71
C ILE A 12 7.20 22.17 5.29
N ASN A 13 6.47 22.35 6.39
CA ASN A 13 6.46 23.61 7.12
C ASN A 13 7.87 23.95 7.57
N ALA A 14 8.23 25.23 7.53
CA ALA A 14 9.46 25.71 8.15
C ALA A 14 9.42 25.38 9.66
N LEU A 15 10.21 24.40 10.07
CA LEU A 15 10.44 24.06 11.46
C LEU A 15 11.73 24.75 11.92
N PRO A 16 11.98 24.93 13.25
CA PRO A 16 13.22 25.54 13.74
C PRO A 16 14.52 24.89 13.22
N ARG A 17 14.42 23.68 12.62
CA ARG A 17 15.53 22.94 12.00
C ARG A 17 15.68 23.20 10.50
N TYR A 18 14.65 23.73 9.82
CA TYR A 18 14.65 24.04 8.40
C TYR A 18 14.39 25.52 8.24
N LEU A 19 15.41 26.25 7.81
CA LEU A 19 15.36 27.71 7.61
C LEU A 19 14.50 28.10 6.39
N GLU A 20 14.17 27.14 5.53
CA GLU A 20 13.39 27.34 4.29
C GLU A 20 12.30 26.27 4.16
N GLU A 21 11.22 26.64 3.46
CA GLU A 21 10.14 25.73 3.08
C GLU A 21 10.67 24.73 2.06
N ILE A 22 10.44 23.42 2.28
CA ILE A 22 10.84 22.37 1.34
C ILE A 22 9.60 21.89 0.58
N ILE A 23 9.62 22.01 -0.75
CA ILE A 23 8.56 21.50 -1.62
C ILE A 23 8.91 20.05 -1.99
N LEU A 24 8.06 19.10 -1.61
CA LEU A 24 8.19 17.70 -1.98
C LEU A 24 7.51 17.39 -3.30
N PHE A 25 6.31 17.95 -3.50
CA PHE A 25 5.52 17.84 -4.73
C PHE A 25 4.91 19.21 -5.05
N GLU A 26 4.89 19.58 -6.32
CA GLU A 26 4.29 20.81 -6.81
C GLU A 26 3.42 20.53 -8.04
N ASN A 27 2.12 20.86 -7.94
CA ASN A 27 1.12 20.66 -8.98
C ASN A 27 1.17 19.23 -9.60
N PHE A 28 1.39 18.23 -8.74
CA PHE A 28 1.52 16.83 -9.15
C PHE A 28 0.16 16.26 -9.56
N ASN A 29 0.10 15.71 -10.75
CA ASN A 29 -1.08 15.07 -11.29
C ASN A 29 -0.79 13.61 -11.60
N LEU A 30 -1.71 12.72 -11.25
CA LEU A 30 -1.59 11.28 -11.50
C LEU A 30 -2.99 10.70 -11.70
N GLU A 31 -3.12 9.86 -12.70
CA GLU A 31 -4.31 9.05 -12.93
C GLU A 31 -3.92 7.57 -13.06
N ILE A 32 -4.57 6.72 -12.29
CA ILE A 32 -4.37 5.26 -12.32
C ILE A 32 -5.72 4.62 -12.63
N GLN A 33 -5.81 3.96 -13.78
CA GLN A 33 -7.02 3.27 -14.19
C GLN A 33 -7.22 1.94 -13.45
N GLN A 34 -8.42 1.41 -13.49
CA GLN A 34 -8.72 0.08 -12.95
C GLN A 34 -7.82 -1.00 -13.54
N GLY A 35 -7.26 -1.85 -12.67
CA GLY A 35 -6.37 -2.93 -13.07
C GLY A 35 -4.97 -2.48 -13.49
N GLU A 36 -4.68 -1.18 -13.46
CA GLU A 36 -3.35 -0.65 -13.75
C GLU A 36 -2.52 -0.51 -12.48
N VAL A 37 -1.20 -0.57 -12.67
CA VAL A 37 -0.21 -0.28 -11.64
C VAL A 37 0.63 0.90 -12.11
N SER A 38 0.58 2.02 -11.42
CA SER A 38 1.53 3.11 -11.64
C SER A 38 2.63 3.06 -10.60
N THR A 39 3.86 3.30 -11.01
CA THR A 39 5.04 3.23 -10.13
C THR A 39 5.66 4.59 -9.97
N ILE A 40 5.92 5.00 -8.72
CA ILE A 40 6.74 6.17 -8.40
C ILE A 40 8.12 5.68 -7.96
N MET A 41 9.15 6.14 -8.66
CA MET A 41 10.55 5.87 -8.34
C MET A 41 11.27 7.14 -7.93
N GLY A 42 12.27 7.01 -7.08
CA GLY A 42 13.11 8.13 -6.66
C GLY A 42 13.97 7.78 -5.46
N PRO A 43 14.93 8.63 -5.08
CA PRO A 43 15.82 8.38 -3.95
C PRO A 43 15.05 8.36 -2.61
N SER A 44 15.68 7.81 -1.58
CA SER A 44 15.15 7.89 -0.22
C SER A 44 15.03 9.35 0.21
N GLY A 45 13.93 9.70 0.86
CA GLY A 45 13.66 11.07 1.30
C GLY A 45 13.01 11.99 0.26
N SER A 46 12.73 11.54 -0.97
CA SER A 46 12.06 12.37 -1.99
C SER A 46 10.56 12.60 -1.76
N GLY A 47 10.01 12.15 -0.63
CA GLY A 47 8.60 12.42 -0.27
C GLY A 47 7.60 11.32 -0.70
N LYS A 48 8.04 10.19 -1.27
CA LYS A 48 7.16 9.11 -1.76
C LYS A 48 6.19 8.59 -0.70
N SER A 49 6.69 8.26 0.48
CA SER A 49 5.85 7.77 1.59
C SER A 49 4.93 8.88 2.12
N THR A 50 5.34 10.16 2.03
CA THR A 50 4.49 11.31 2.38
C THR A 50 3.32 11.42 1.40
N LEU A 51 3.56 11.25 0.10
CA LEU A 51 2.50 11.24 -0.90
C LEU A 51 1.50 10.10 -0.63
N ILE A 52 1.99 8.88 -0.36
CA ILE A 52 1.15 7.74 0.00
C ILE A 52 0.30 8.05 1.24
N SER A 53 0.90 8.63 2.28
CA SER A 53 0.19 9.02 3.51
C SER A 53 -0.90 10.06 3.23
N TYR A 54 -0.61 11.06 2.40
CA TYR A 54 -1.58 12.06 1.96
C TYR A 54 -2.77 11.43 1.22
N ILE A 55 -2.52 10.51 0.28
CA ILE A 55 -3.57 9.79 -0.45
C ILE A 55 -4.47 8.99 0.52
N CYS A 56 -3.90 8.40 1.55
CA CYS A 56 -4.65 7.68 2.58
C CYS A 56 -5.41 8.60 3.55
N GLY A 57 -5.18 9.91 3.51
CA GLY A 57 -5.76 10.86 4.47
C GLY A 57 -5.08 10.82 5.84
N ILE A 58 -3.83 10.34 5.88
CA ILE A 58 -2.96 10.33 7.06
C ILE A 58 -1.96 11.47 6.84
N SER A 59 -2.32 12.69 7.25
CA SER A 59 -1.41 13.84 7.18
C SER A 59 -0.86 14.16 8.55
N GLU A 60 0.43 14.45 8.62
CA GLU A 60 1.07 14.98 9.82
C GLU A 60 1.01 16.52 9.79
N GLU A 61 0.94 17.15 10.96
CA GLU A 61 0.91 18.63 11.10
C GLU A 61 2.13 19.32 10.48
N ALA A 62 3.22 18.57 10.29
CA ALA A 62 4.44 19.06 9.66
C ALA A 62 4.28 19.40 8.17
N PHE A 63 3.22 18.92 7.50
CA PHE A 63 3.03 19.10 6.08
C PHE A 63 1.87 20.05 5.77
N GLN A 64 2.10 20.97 4.84
CA GLN A 64 1.03 21.69 4.15
C GLN A 64 0.70 20.98 2.86
N THR A 65 -0.58 20.70 2.63
CA THR A 65 -1.06 19.99 1.45
C THR A 65 -2.12 20.82 0.74
N LYS A 66 -2.10 20.77 -0.61
CA LYS A 66 -3.13 21.33 -1.51
C LYS A 66 -3.41 20.33 -2.61
N GLY A 67 -4.47 20.54 -3.35
CA GLY A 67 -4.93 19.66 -4.43
C GLY A 67 -6.10 18.80 -3.97
N SER A 68 -6.53 17.89 -4.82
CA SER A 68 -7.64 16.99 -4.52
C SER A 68 -7.32 15.55 -4.93
N ILE A 69 -7.96 14.62 -4.25
CA ILE A 69 -7.89 13.19 -4.51
C ILE A 69 -9.29 12.69 -4.84
N SER A 70 -9.43 11.97 -5.93
CA SER A 70 -10.67 11.28 -6.24
C SER A 70 -10.46 9.78 -6.43
N LEU A 71 -11.46 8.99 -6.05
CA LEU A 71 -11.51 7.56 -6.29
C LEU A 71 -12.86 7.22 -6.88
N ASN A 72 -12.85 6.62 -8.08
CA ASN A 72 -14.07 6.28 -8.81
C ASN A 72 -14.99 7.50 -9.05
N GLY A 73 -14.40 8.66 -9.33
CA GLY A 73 -15.12 9.93 -9.54
C GLY A 73 -15.63 10.59 -8.27
N LYS A 74 -15.30 10.07 -7.09
CA LYS A 74 -15.69 10.63 -5.80
C LYS A 74 -14.51 11.33 -5.14
N ILE A 75 -14.65 12.62 -4.83
CA ILE A 75 -13.65 13.39 -4.10
C ILE A 75 -13.55 12.87 -2.66
N LEU A 76 -12.32 12.66 -2.19
CA LEU A 76 -12.02 12.03 -0.89
C LEU A 76 -11.48 13.01 0.16
N ASP A 77 -11.31 14.28 -0.17
CA ASP A 77 -10.57 15.24 0.67
C ASP A 77 -11.16 15.35 2.08
N ASP A 78 -12.48 15.36 2.20
CA ASP A 78 -13.20 15.41 3.49
C ASP A 78 -13.40 14.03 4.14
N PHE A 79 -12.88 12.95 3.53
CA PHE A 79 -13.08 11.61 4.07
C PHE A 79 -11.97 11.25 5.04
N THR A 80 -12.37 10.72 6.21
CA THR A 80 -11.41 10.08 7.11
C THR A 80 -10.77 8.85 6.45
N PRO A 81 -9.55 8.46 6.83
CA PRO A 81 -8.84 7.32 6.24
C PRO A 81 -9.70 6.06 6.11
N GLN A 82 -10.48 5.75 7.15
CA GLN A 82 -11.33 4.56 7.19
C GLN A 82 -12.46 4.58 6.14
N LYS A 83 -12.87 5.77 5.67
CA LYS A 83 -13.95 5.95 4.69
C LYS A 83 -13.44 6.04 3.26
N ARG A 84 -12.13 6.21 3.04
CA ARG A 84 -11.52 6.32 1.69
C ARG A 84 -11.53 5.01 0.93
N LYS A 85 -11.63 3.87 1.64
CA LYS A 85 -11.55 2.51 1.06
C LYS A 85 -10.25 2.25 0.27
N ILE A 86 -9.21 2.94 0.64
CA ILE A 86 -7.86 2.76 0.12
C ILE A 86 -7.10 1.91 1.12
N ALA A 87 -6.53 0.81 0.66
CA ALA A 87 -5.61 0.04 1.49
C ALA A 87 -4.17 0.47 1.25
N ILE A 88 -3.40 0.49 2.32
CA ILE A 88 -1.98 0.79 2.29
C ILE A 88 -1.17 -0.34 2.92
N GLN A 89 -0.07 -0.69 2.29
CA GLN A 89 1.01 -1.44 2.90
C GLN A 89 2.19 -0.48 3.04
N PHE A 90 2.58 -0.21 4.28
CA PHE A 90 3.73 0.63 4.61
C PHE A 90 5.04 -0.15 4.51
N GLN A 91 6.17 0.55 4.40
CA GLN A 91 7.50 -0.03 4.44
C GLN A 91 7.74 -0.88 5.71
N ASP A 92 7.17 -0.45 6.84
CA ASP A 92 7.06 -1.28 8.04
C ASP A 92 5.83 -2.17 7.97
N ASP A 93 5.99 -3.41 8.43
CA ASP A 93 4.95 -4.44 8.29
C ASP A 93 3.70 -4.17 9.14
N LEU A 94 3.82 -3.37 10.20
CA LEU A 94 2.76 -2.92 11.12
C LEU A 94 1.78 -4.04 11.53
N LEU A 95 2.30 -5.25 11.76
CA LEU A 95 1.50 -6.37 12.26
C LEU A 95 1.15 -6.16 13.74
N PHE A 96 -0.03 -6.57 14.14
CA PHE A 96 -0.45 -6.54 15.53
C PHE A 96 0.35 -7.57 16.34
N PRO A 97 1.23 -7.15 17.26
CA PRO A 97 2.15 -8.07 17.94
C PRO A 97 1.45 -9.03 18.92
N HIS A 98 0.26 -8.68 19.38
CA HIS A 98 -0.57 -9.47 20.29
C HIS A 98 -1.51 -10.46 19.58
N LEU A 99 -1.54 -10.46 18.26
CA LEU A 99 -2.31 -11.39 17.44
C LEU A 99 -1.38 -12.35 16.72
N CYS A 100 -1.79 -13.61 16.55
CA CYS A 100 -1.07 -14.55 15.70
C CYS A 100 -1.23 -14.16 14.20
N ILE A 101 -0.49 -14.82 13.32
CA ILE A 101 -0.51 -14.52 11.87
C ILE A 101 -1.92 -14.71 11.28
N ALA A 102 -2.61 -15.78 11.62
CA ALA A 102 -3.98 -16.02 11.14
C ALA A 102 -4.95 -14.92 11.61
N GLU A 103 -4.81 -14.48 12.85
CA GLU A 103 -5.64 -13.40 13.41
C GLU A 103 -5.31 -12.04 12.76
N ASN A 104 -4.04 -11.75 12.45
CA ASN A 104 -3.64 -10.56 11.70
C ASN A 104 -4.32 -10.52 10.33
N LEU A 105 -4.36 -11.63 9.61
CA LEU A 105 -5.08 -11.73 8.33
C LEU A 105 -6.60 -11.63 8.52
N ALA A 106 -7.15 -12.36 9.48
CA ALA A 106 -8.57 -12.36 9.78
C ALA A 106 -9.09 -10.97 10.17
N PHE A 107 -8.28 -10.14 10.84
CA PHE A 107 -8.65 -8.79 11.25
C PHE A 107 -9.02 -7.90 10.05
N ALA A 108 -8.32 -8.05 8.93
CA ALA A 108 -8.56 -7.23 7.74
C ALA A 108 -9.84 -7.62 6.98
N ILE A 109 -10.28 -8.87 7.09
CA ILE A 109 -11.45 -9.35 6.34
C ILE A 109 -12.73 -8.66 6.84
N PRO A 110 -13.54 -8.04 5.95
CA PRO A 110 -14.75 -7.33 6.34
C PRO A 110 -15.72 -8.18 7.15
N LYS A 111 -16.36 -7.55 8.14
CA LYS A 111 -17.32 -8.23 9.06
C LYS A 111 -18.58 -8.78 8.37
N LYS A 112 -18.85 -8.38 7.13
CA LYS A 112 -19.95 -8.94 6.32
C LYS A 112 -19.79 -10.44 6.05
N HIS A 113 -18.54 -10.97 6.08
CA HIS A 113 -18.26 -12.39 5.91
C HIS A 113 -18.50 -13.16 7.21
N LYS A 114 -19.21 -14.30 7.10
CA LYS A 114 -19.42 -15.23 8.21
C LYS A 114 -18.08 -15.82 8.70
N LYS A 115 -18.05 -16.28 9.95
CA LYS A 115 -16.85 -16.82 10.59
C LYS A 115 -16.19 -17.93 9.76
N GLU A 116 -16.97 -18.90 9.30
CA GLU A 116 -16.47 -20.03 8.53
C GLU A 116 -15.85 -19.59 7.19
N THR A 117 -16.45 -18.57 6.55
CA THR A 117 -15.91 -17.98 5.32
C THR A 117 -14.59 -17.26 5.58
N ARG A 118 -14.48 -16.51 6.67
CA ARG A 118 -13.24 -15.82 7.04
C ARG A 118 -12.12 -16.81 7.34
N GLU A 119 -12.41 -17.92 8.05
CA GLU A 119 -11.45 -19.00 8.32
C GLU A 119 -10.94 -19.65 7.02
N LYS A 120 -11.84 -19.90 6.05
CA LYS A 120 -11.47 -20.41 4.72
C LYS A 120 -10.57 -19.43 3.97
N ILE A 121 -10.93 -18.14 3.94
CA ILE A 121 -10.12 -17.10 3.29
C ILE A 121 -8.73 -17.05 3.91
N VAL A 122 -8.61 -17.02 5.23
CA VAL A 122 -7.31 -17.00 5.93
C VAL A 122 -6.48 -18.23 5.57
N ARG A 123 -7.07 -19.42 5.61
CA ARG A 123 -6.37 -20.67 5.27
C ARG A 123 -5.87 -20.66 3.83
N GLN A 124 -6.73 -20.23 2.88
CA GLN A 124 -6.35 -20.12 1.47
C GLN A 124 -5.22 -19.12 1.30
N THR A 125 -5.33 -17.92 1.89
CA THR A 125 -4.28 -16.89 1.86
C THR A 125 -2.95 -17.42 2.37
N LEU A 126 -2.94 -18.12 3.51
CA LEU A 126 -1.72 -18.72 4.06
C LEU A 126 -1.11 -19.75 3.12
N ASN A 127 -1.95 -20.54 2.43
CA ASN A 127 -1.50 -21.49 1.42
C ASN A 127 -0.87 -20.78 0.21
N ASP A 128 -1.54 -19.76 -0.32
CA ASP A 128 -1.12 -19.02 -1.51
C ASP A 128 0.23 -18.32 -1.33
N ILE A 129 0.52 -17.84 -0.11
CA ILE A 129 1.80 -17.24 0.24
C ILE A 129 2.83 -18.23 0.81
N GLY A 130 2.54 -19.55 0.76
CA GLY A 130 3.46 -20.60 1.24
C GLY A 130 3.68 -20.60 2.74
N MET A 131 2.66 -20.20 3.53
CA MET A 131 2.78 -20.03 5.00
C MET A 131 1.72 -20.83 5.78
N ILE A 132 1.19 -21.92 5.21
CA ILE A 132 0.08 -22.67 5.80
C ILE A 132 0.35 -23.14 7.26
N HIS A 133 1.61 -23.44 7.59
CA HIS A 133 2.01 -23.89 8.92
C HIS A 133 2.40 -22.76 9.89
N HIS A 134 2.24 -21.48 9.46
CA HIS A 134 2.64 -20.32 10.25
C HIS A 134 1.46 -19.60 10.91
N GLY A 135 0.22 -20.05 10.67
CA GLY A 135 -0.98 -19.35 11.11
C GLY A 135 -1.05 -19.07 12.62
N SER A 136 -0.57 -20.01 13.47
CA SER A 136 -0.57 -19.89 14.93
C SER A 136 0.66 -19.15 15.49
N LYS A 137 1.66 -18.82 14.66
CA LYS A 137 2.86 -18.10 15.12
C LYS A 137 2.56 -16.63 15.41
N ALA A 138 3.28 -16.06 16.37
CA ALA A 138 3.30 -14.63 16.59
C ALA A 138 4.17 -13.91 15.53
N PRO A 139 3.96 -12.61 15.24
CA PRO A 139 4.76 -11.87 14.26
C PRO A 139 6.27 -11.88 14.50
N ASN A 140 6.72 -11.96 15.74
CA ASN A 140 8.14 -12.04 16.08
C ASN A 140 8.76 -13.44 15.86
N GLN A 141 7.96 -14.45 15.54
CA GLN A 141 8.39 -15.83 15.26
C GLN A 141 8.54 -16.12 13.75
N VAL A 142 8.36 -15.10 12.93
CA VAL A 142 8.48 -15.18 11.48
C VAL A 142 9.51 -14.17 10.96
N SER A 143 10.13 -14.47 9.81
CA SER A 143 11.14 -13.62 9.19
C SER A 143 10.57 -12.28 8.70
N GLY A 144 11.44 -11.31 8.39
CA GLY A 144 11.05 -10.02 7.82
C GLY A 144 10.30 -10.17 6.48
N GLY A 145 10.78 -11.05 5.61
CA GLY A 145 10.11 -11.34 4.34
C GLY A 145 8.74 -12.02 4.52
N GLU A 146 8.59 -12.89 5.52
CA GLU A 146 7.29 -13.47 5.86
C GLU A 146 6.32 -12.41 6.39
N ARG A 147 6.78 -11.51 7.26
CA ARG A 147 5.96 -10.38 7.73
C ARG A 147 5.53 -9.46 6.59
N ALA A 148 6.43 -9.13 5.67
CA ALA A 148 6.12 -8.31 4.52
C ALA A 148 5.00 -8.92 3.66
N ARG A 149 5.07 -10.23 3.36
CA ARG A 149 4.02 -10.94 2.63
C ARG A 149 2.67 -10.89 3.37
N ILE A 150 2.66 -11.11 4.68
CA ILE A 150 1.44 -11.03 5.49
C ILE A 150 0.87 -9.61 5.45
N SER A 151 1.70 -8.58 5.54
CA SER A 151 1.28 -7.18 5.49
C SER A 151 0.59 -6.82 4.17
N VAL A 152 1.17 -7.22 3.03
CA VAL A 152 0.55 -7.05 1.71
C VAL A 152 -0.79 -7.78 1.63
N MET A 153 -0.84 -9.04 2.07
CA MET A 153 -2.09 -9.81 2.04
C MET A 153 -3.16 -9.21 2.95
N ARG A 154 -2.77 -8.67 4.09
CA ARG A 154 -3.69 -7.95 4.98
C ARG A 154 -4.32 -6.74 4.30
N ALA A 155 -3.53 -5.98 3.51
CA ALA A 155 -4.06 -4.89 2.72
C ALA A 155 -5.07 -5.37 1.66
N LEU A 156 -4.73 -6.43 0.92
CA LEU A 156 -5.61 -7.01 -0.09
C LEU A 156 -6.90 -7.63 0.48
N LEU A 157 -6.84 -8.24 1.67
CA LEU A 157 -7.99 -8.87 2.33
C LEU A 157 -9.00 -7.85 2.89
N SER A 158 -8.65 -6.58 2.98
CA SER A 158 -9.57 -5.52 3.41
C SER A 158 -10.63 -5.19 2.35
N GLU A 159 -10.55 -5.80 1.17
CA GLU A 159 -11.40 -5.54 0.00
C GLU A 159 -11.43 -4.05 -0.38
N PRO A 160 -10.25 -3.48 -0.64
CA PRO A 160 -10.14 -2.06 -0.95
C PRO A 160 -10.64 -1.74 -2.36
N GLU A 161 -10.88 -0.45 -2.63
CA GLU A 161 -11.16 0.07 -3.97
C GLU A 161 -9.90 0.64 -4.66
N ALA A 162 -8.80 0.86 -3.92
CA ALA A 162 -7.46 1.16 -4.43
C ALA A 162 -6.40 0.59 -3.48
N LEU A 163 -5.20 0.30 -4.00
CA LEU A 163 -4.09 -0.28 -3.23
C LEU A 163 -2.83 0.57 -3.37
N LEU A 164 -2.24 0.94 -2.24
CA LEU A 164 -0.96 1.66 -2.18
C LEU A 164 0.09 0.74 -1.55
N LEU A 165 1.24 0.64 -2.20
CA LEU A 165 2.33 -0.25 -1.80
C LEU A 165 3.62 0.57 -1.64
N ASP A 166 4.17 0.62 -0.43
CA ASP A 166 5.41 1.32 -0.11
C ASP A 166 6.53 0.29 0.12
N GLU A 167 7.42 0.13 -0.87
CA GLU A 167 8.56 -0.81 -0.85
C GLU A 167 8.17 -2.26 -0.46
N PRO A 168 7.08 -2.83 -1.04
CA PRO A 168 6.45 -4.06 -0.53
C PRO A 168 7.32 -5.31 -0.65
N PHE A 169 8.32 -5.27 -1.54
CA PHE A 169 9.14 -6.43 -1.88
C PHE A 169 10.58 -6.33 -1.38
N SER A 170 10.96 -5.21 -0.77
CA SER A 170 12.35 -4.92 -0.37
C SER A 170 12.96 -5.93 0.59
N LYS A 171 12.15 -6.56 1.45
CA LYS A 171 12.58 -7.53 2.48
C LYS A 171 12.60 -8.99 1.98
N LEU A 172 12.27 -9.23 0.70
CA LEU A 172 12.17 -10.59 0.13
C LEU A 172 13.48 -11.00 -0.55
N ASP A 173 13.84 -12.28 -0.44
CA ASP A 173 14.87 -12.86 -1.28
C ASP A 173 14.46 -12.89 -2.77
N ARG A 174 15.42 -12.94 -3.69
CA ARG A 174 15.18 -12.73 -5.11
C ARG A 174 14.14 -13.69 -5.70
N LYS A 175 14.23 -14.99 -5.42
CA LYS A 175 13.31 -16.00 -6.01
C LYS A 175 11.89 -15.82 -5.50
N LEU A 176 11.76 -15.59 -4.20
CA LEU A 176 10.47 -15.38 -3.56
C LEU A 176 9.85 -14.05 -3.98
N ARG A 177 10.68 -13.00 -4.18
CA ARG A 177 10.25 -11.70 -4.66
C ARG A 177 9.58 -11.80 -6.03
N ASP A 178 10.20 -12.49 -6.99
CA ASP A 178 9.65 -12.63 -8.34
C ASP A 178 8.28 -13.31 -8.34
N TYR A 179 8.15 -14.39 -7.58
CA TYR A 179 6.87 -15.09 -7.42
C TYR A 179 5.81 -14.21 -6.76
N PHE A 180 6.15 -13.63 -5.60
CA PHE A 180 5.18 -12.89 -4.80
C PHE A 180 4.75 -11.58 -5.48
N ARG A 181 5.65 -10.92 -6.18
CA ARG A 181 5.40 -9.74 -7.00
C ARG A 181 4.37 -10.03 -8.10
N SER A 182 4.61 -11.09 -8.88
CA SER A 182 3.68 -11.53 -9.92
C SER A 182 2.30 -11.86 -9.32
N PHE A 183 2.27 -12.58 -8.21
CA PHE A 183 1.05 -12.91 -7.49
C PHE A 183 0.26 -11.66 -7.07
N VAL A 184 0.92 -10.66 -6.47
CA VAL A 184 0.27 -9.43 -6.00
C VAL A 184 -0.33 -8.63 -7.16
N PHE A 185 0.44 -8.45 -8.25
CA PHE A 185 -0.05 -7.68 -9.40
C PHE A 185 -1.15 -8.41 -10.17
N GLU A 186 -1.05 -9.72 -10.37
CA GLU A 186 -2.11 -10.52 -10.98
C GLU A 186 -3.40 -10.47 -10.14
N HIS A 187 -3.28 -10.62 -8.83
CA HIS A 187 -4.42 -10.55 -7.91
C HIS A 187 -5.09 -9.17 -7.93
N SER A 188 -4.31 -8.09 -8.03
CA SER A 188 -4.82 -6.73 -8.14
C SER A 188 -5.53 -6.49 -9.47
N ARG A 189 -4.95 -6.96 -10.59
CA ARG A 189 -5.57 -6.88 -11.92
C ARG A 189 -6.88 -7.64 -11.99
N ASN A 190 -6.91 -8.86 -11.46
CA ASN A 190 -8.13 -9.70 -11.43
C ASN A 190 -9.26 -9.06 -10.62
N ARG A 191 -8.94 -8.18 -9.70
CA ARG A 191 -9.91 -7.38 -8.92
C ARG A 191 -10.16 -5.99 -9.50
N ASN A 192 -9.55 -5.65 -10.63
CA ASN A 192 -9.61 -4.33 -11.24
C ASN A 192 -9.20 -3.19 -10.28
N LEU A 193 -8.22 -3.42 -9.40
CA LEU A 193 -7.76 -2.40 -8.47
C LEU A 193 -6.78 -1.45 -9.16
N PRO A 194 -6.96 -0.13 -9.08
CA PRO A 194 -5.88 0.82 -9.33
C PRO A 194 -4.83 0.65 -8.23
N VAL A 195 -3.56 0.50 -8.62
CA VAL A 195 -2.43 0.29 -7.70
C VAL A 195 -1.39 1.38 -7.87
N LEU A 196 -1.00 2.03 -6.78
CA LEU A 196 0.19 2.88 -6.73
C LEU A 196 1.31 2.10 -6.03
N LEU A 197 2.38 1.85 -6.76
CA LEU A 197 3.60 1.25 -6.24
C LEU A 197 4.65 2.33 -6.01
N VAL A 198 5.26 2.34 -4.85
CA VAL A 198 6.47 3.12 -4.57
C VAL A 198 7.61 2.14 -4.38
N THR A 199 8.67 2.31 -5.15
CA THR A 199 9.88 1.48 -5.06
C THR A 199 11.11 2.22 -5.60
N HIS A 200 12.28 1.79 -5.19
CA HIS A 200 13.56 2.16 -5.80
C HIS A 200 14.13 1.04 -6.68
N ASP A 201 13.44 -0.12 -6.75
CA ASP A 201 13.88 -1.28 -7.53
C ASP A 201 13.25 -1.28 -8.92
N ILE A 202 14.07 -1.14 -9.95
CA ILE A 202 13.64 -1.12 -11.36
C ILE A 202 12.94 -2.42 -11.78
N GLU A 203 13.31 -3.55 -11.18
CA GLU A 203 12.68 -4.84 -11.52
C GLU A 203 11.24 -4.93 -10.96
N ASP A 204 10.96 -4.26 -9.84
CA ASP A 204 9.60 -4.12 -9.33
C ASP A 204 8.75 -3.26 -10.27
N ALA A 205 9.30 -2.13 -10.75
CA ALA A 205 8.62 -1.26 -11.70
C ALA A 205 8.37 -1.96 -13.05
N LYS A 206 9.34 -2.68 -13.59
CA LYS A 206 9.17 -3.47 -14.82
C LYS A 206 8.08 -4.52 -14.70
N ALA A 207 8.04 -5.24 -13.58
CA ALA A 207 7.02 -6.27 -13.34
C ALA A 207 5.62 -5.69 -13.13
N ALA A 208 5.52 -4.48 -12.60
CA ALA A 208 4.27 -3.74 -12.49
C ALA A 208 3.66 -3.48 -13.88
N GLY A 209 4.48 -3.15 -14.88
CA GLY A 209 4.10 -3.07 -16.30
C GLY A 209 3.20 -1.87 -16.64
N GLY A 210 3.15 -0.85 -15.80
CA GLY A 210 2.40 0.38 -16.03
C GLY A 210 3.30 1.62 -16.14
N ALA A 211 2.72 2.79 -15.94
CA ALA A 211 3.46 4.05 -15.98
C ALA A 211 4.51 4.10 -14.86
N VAL A 212 5.70 4.60 -15.19
CA VAL A 212 6.78 4.87 -14.23
C VAL A 212 7.02 6.37 -14.18
N ILE A 213 6.96 6.93 -12.98
CA ILE A 213 7.16 8.35 -12.70
C ILE A 213 8.40 8.46 -11.82
N GLU A 214 9.40 9.18 -12.30
CA GLU A 214 10.63 9.47 -11.55
C GLU A 214 10.51 10.84 -10.86
N ILE A 215 10.88 10.91 -9.58
CA ILE A 215 10.82 12.14 -8.74
C ILE A 215 12.13 12.39 -8.01
#